data_a7ecc07c182d04f24036f7427b191b1c
#
_entry.id   a7ecc07c182d04f24036f7427b191b1c
#
_cell.length_a   1.000
_cell.length_b   1.000
_cell.length_c   1.000
_cell.angle_alpha   90.00
_cell.angle_beta   90.00
_cell.angle_gamma   90.00
#
_symmetry.space_group_name_H-M   'P 1'
#
loop_
_entity.id
_entity.type
_entity.pdbx_description
1 polymer ?
#
loop_
_entity_poly.entity_id
_entity_poly.type
_entity_poly.pdbx_seq_one_letter_code
_entity_poly.pdbx_strand_id
1 'polypeptide(L)' 'LDALQTLSAPRQANLLRHWLASTHAQTPSSAQLAALLAQVAAARTRGHRIQLKVGAGRVSRRGAVLHWAPDAER' A
#
# COMPACT_ATOMS: atom_id res chain seq x y z
N LEU A 1 -3.83 -7.56 5.53
CA LEU A 1 -4.75 -6.53 5.03
C LEU A 1 -5.94 -6.34 5.96
N ASP A 2 -6.50 -7.44 6.47
CA ASP A 2 -7.63 -7.32 7.39
C ASP A 2 -7.29 -6.51 8.63
N ALA A 3 -6.14 -6.79 9.23
CA ALA A 3 -5.69 -6.04 10.41
C ALA A 3 -5.50 -4.56 10.08
N LEU A 4 -4.98 -4.26 8.90
CA LEU A 4 -4.80 -2.89 8.45
C LEU A 4 -6.15 -2.18 8.33
N GLN A 5 -7.15 -2.87 7.77
CA GLN A 5 -8.46 -2.28 7.54
C GLN A 5 -9.23 -1.99 8.83
N THR A 6 -8.83 -2.56 9.96
CA THR A 6 -9.45 -2.27 11.25
C THR A 6 -8.93 -0.97 11.87
N LEU A 7 -7.86 -0.41 11.34
CA LEU A 7 -7.26 0.80 11.87
C LEU A 7 -7.96 2.05 11.33
N SER A 8 -7.87 3.15 12.06
CA SER A 8 -8.32 4.44 11.55
C SER A 8 -7.43 4.89 10.39
N ALA A 9 -7.93 5.81 9.55
CA ALA A 9 -7.18 6.28 8.40
C ALA A 9 -5.81 6.87 8.78
N PRO A 10 -5.68 7.71 9.82
CA PRO A 10 -4.37 8.20 10.22
C PRO A 10 -3.40 7.09 10.62
N ARG A 11 -3.88 6.06 11.30
CA ARG A 11 -3.06 4.94 11.69
C ARG A 11 -2.64 4.09 10.50
N GLN A 12 -3.55 3.88 9.56
CA GLN A 12 -3.22 3.20 8.32
C GLN A 12 -2.12 3.93 7.56
N ALA A 13 -2.22 5.25 7.47
CA ALA A 13 -1.24 6.06 6.79
C ALA A 13 0.15 5.93 7.45
N ASN A 14 0.20 6.01 8.77
CA ASN A 14 1.46 5.90 9.50
C ASN A 14 2.07 4.51 9.33
N LEU A 15 1.27 3.48 9.40
CA LEU A 15 1.74 2.11 9.25
C LEU A 15 2.29 1.86 7.85
N LEU A 16 1.56 2.29 6.82
CA LEU A 16 2.00 2.12 5.44
C LEU A 16 3.26 2.91 5.15
N ARG A 17 3.34 4.15 5.63
CA ARG A 17 4.53 4.98 5.47
C ARG A 17 5.74 4.31 6.14
N HIS A 18 5.56 3.82 7.36
CA HIS A 18 6.63 3.16 8.08
C HIS A 18 7.07 1.87 7.38
N TRP A 19 6.12 1.07 6.92
CA TRP A 19 6.42 -0.16 6.20
C TRP A 19 7.24 0.12 4.94
N LEU A 20 6.81 1.08 4.14
CA LEU A 20 7.51 1.42 2.91
C LEU A 20 8.90 1.98 3.19
N ALA A 21 9.02 2.82 4.19
CA ALA A 21 10.31 3.43 4.52
C ALA A 21 11.28 2.41 5.10
N SER A 22 10.84 1.59 6.05
CA SER A 22 11.75 0.70 6.78
C SER A 22 12.04 -0.60 6.04
N THR A 23 11.08 -1.10 5.26
CA THR A 23 11.23 -2.38 4.59
C THR A 23 11.71 -2.21 3.15
N HIS A 24 11.27 -1.17 2.48
CA HIS A 24 11.55 -0.98 1.05
C HIS A 24 12.29 0.32 0.74
N ALA A 25 12.62 1.11 1.76
CA ALA A 25 13.34 2.38 1.61
C ALA A 25 12.62 3.33 0.65
N GLN A 26 11.29 3.33 0.66
CA GLN A 26 10.48 4.19 -0.19
C GLN A 26 9.73 5.21 0.64
N THR A 27 9.63 6.44 0.11
CA THR A 27 8.87 7.50 0.75
C THR A 27 7.77 7.95 -0.21
N PRO A 28 6.53 7.48 -0.01
CA PRO A 28 5.44 7.88 -0.91
C PRO A 28 5.11 9.36 -0.76
N SER A 29 4.68 9.98 -1.84
CA SER A 29 4.12 11.33 -1.77
C SER A 29 2.78 11.30 -1.06
N SER A 30 2.29 12.46 -0.62
CA SER A 30 0.98 12.56 0.01
C SER A 30 -0.12 12.04 -0.92
N ALA A 31 -0.03 12.35 -2.20
CA ALA A 31 -1.01 11.89 -3.18
C ALA A 31 -0.97 10.37 -3.34
N GLN A 32 0.24 9.79 -3.38
CA GLN A 32 0.39 8.35 -3.50
C GLN A 32 -0.16 7.64 -2.26
N LEU A 33 0.14 8.18 -1.08
CA LEU A 33 -0.36 7.60 0.17
C LEU A 33 -1.88 7.68 0.24
N ALA A 34 -2.46 8.81 -0.14
CA ALA A 34 -3.91 8.97 -0.15
C ALA A 34 -4.57 7.99 -1.11
N ALA A 35 -3.99 7.80 -2.30
CA ALA A 35 -4.51 6.84 -3.27
C ALA A 35 -4.42 5.41 -2.74
N LEU A 36 -3.33 5.07 -2.06
CA LEU A 36 -3.16 3.75 -1.47
C LEU A 36 -4.20 3.50 -0.38
N LEU A 37 -4.44 4.49 0.48
CA LEU A 37 -5.47 4.38 1.52
C LEU A 37 -6.85 4.17 0.91
N ALA A 38 -7.16 4.88 -0.17
CA ALA A 38 -8.44 4.72 -0.85
C ALA A 38 -8.60 3.31 -1.40
N GLN A 39 -7.55 2.74 -1.99
CA GLN A 39 -7.61 1.39 -2.52
C GLN A 39 -7.72 0.35 -1.41
N VAL A 40 -7.02 0.55 -0.30
CA VAL A 40 -7.14 -0.35 0.85
C VAL A 40 -8.57 -0.33 1.40
N ALA A 41 -9.17 0.86 1.52
CA ALA A 41 -10.53 0.98 2.02
C ALA A 41 -11.54 0.30 1.09
N ALA A 42 -11.30 0.34 -0.21
CA ALA A 42 -12.18 -0.26 -1.20
C ALA A 42 -11.98 -1.77 -1.35
N ALA A 43 -10.89 -2.32 -0.85
CA ALA A 43 -10.53 -3.72 -1.07
C ALA A 43 -11.25 -4.64 -0.08
N ARG A 44 -12.56 -4.76 -0.24
CA ARG A 44 -13.41 -5.53 0.67
C ARG A 44 -13.74 -6.92 0.15
N THR A 45 -13.48 -7.20 -1.10
CA THR A 45 -13.74 -8.49 -1.69
C THR A 45 -12.43 -9.16 -2.09
N ARG A 46 -12.46 -10.47 -2.22
CA ARG A 46 -11.28 -11.23 -2.61
C ARG A 46 -10.79 -10.87 -4.00
N GLY A 47 -11.71 -10.51 -4.88
CA GLY A 47 -11.36 -10.19 -6.25
C GLY A 47 -10.84 -8.78 -6.45
N HIS A 48 -10.93 -7.93 -5.43
CA HIS A 48 -10.50 -6.56 -5.57
C HIS A 48 -8.97 -6.48 -5.65
N ARG A 49 -8.49 -5.84 -6.70
CA ARG A 49 -7.05 -5.68 -6.90
C ARG A 49 -6.58 -4.35 -6.38
N ILE A 50 -5.37 -4.35 -5.83
CA ILE A 50 -4.67 -3.13 -5.47
C ILE A 50 -3.44 -3.07 -6.35
N GLN A 51 -3.31 -2.00 -7.13
CA GLN A 51 -2.12 -1.71 -7.91
C GLN A 51 -1.89 -0.22 -7.90
N LEU A 52 -0.74 0.20 -7.39
CA LEU A 52 -0.45 1.61 -7.28
C LEU A 52 1.05 1.83 -7.33
N LYS A 53 1.47 2.79 -8.14
CA LYS A 53 2.88 3.16 -8.17
C LYS A 53 3.23 3.95 -6.91
N VAL A 54 4.28 3.51 -6.22
CA VAL A 54 4.78 4.15 -5.01
C VAL A 54 6.30 4.19 -5.09
N GLY A 55 6.87 5.37 -5.11
CA GLY A 55 8.31 5.53 -5.24
C GLY A 55 8.83 4.90 -6.52
N ALA A 56 9.82 4.03 -6.39
CA ALA A 56 10.45 3.37 -7.54
C ALA A 56 9.83 2.02 -7.88
N GLY A 57 8.67 1.71 -7.32
CA GLY A 57 8.03 0.42 -7.55
C GLY A 57 6.53 0.50 -7.44
N ARG A 58 5.90 -0.62 -7.17
CA ARG A 58 4.45 -0.73 -7.07
C ARG A 58 4.02 -1.52 -5.86
N VAL A 59 2.93 -1.07 -5.26
CA VAL A 59 2.22 -1.85 -4.25
C VAL A 59 1.13 -2.65 -4.95
N SER A 60 1.05 -3.92 -4.63
CA SER A 60 0.01 -4.81 -5.14
C SER A 60 -0.52 -5.69 -4.02
N ARG A 61 -1.68 -6.26 -4.25
CA ARG A 61 -2.32 -7.15 -3.30
C ARG A 61 -2.13 -8.60 -3.75
N ARG A 62 -1.72 -9.44 -2.80
CA ARG A 62 -1.68 -10.89 -3.01
C ARG A 62 -2.46 -11.54 -1.88
N GLY A 63 -3.69 -11.95 -2.19
CA GLY A 63 -4.57 -12.48 -1.16
C GLY A 63 -4.83 -11.44 -0.09
N ALA A 64 -4.48 -11.73 1.15
CA ALA A 64 -4.67 -10.82 2.27
C ALA A 64 -3.43 -10.00 2.60
N VAL A 65 -2.42 -9.98 1.71
CA VAL A 65 -1.14 -9.34 1.99
C VAL A 65 -0.84 -8.27 0.95
N LEU A 66 -0.35 -7.12 1.40
CA LEU A 66 0.19 -6.09 0.53
C LEU A 66 1.65 -6.40 0.23
N HIS A 67 2.04 -6.15 -1.01
CA HIS A 67 3.37 -6.45 -1.50
C HIS A 67 3.88 -5.25 -2.30
N TRP A 68 5.15 -4.91 -2.10
CA TRP A 68 5.81 -3.87 -2.90
C TRP A 68 6.98 -4.51 -3.66
N ALA A 69 7.10 -4.16 -4.92
CA ALA A 69 8.21 -4.62 -5.75
C ALA A 69 8.70 -3.48 -6.63
N PRO A 70 10.01 -3.41 -6.92
CA PRO A 70 10.53 -2.36 -7.80
C PRO A 70 10.02 -2.53 -9.23
N ASP A 71 9.83 -1.40 -9.90
CA ASP A 71 9.39 -1.37 -11.29
C ASP A 71 10.50 -1.73 -12.27
N ALA A 72 11.71 -1.67 -11.82
CA ALA A 72 12.83 -1.84 -12.70
C ALA A 72 12.82 -3.18 -13.37
N GLU A 73 13.13 -3.13 -14.57
CA GLU A 73 13.38 -4.28 -15.20
C GLU A 73 14.46 -4.21 -16.07
N ARG A 74 14.77 -4.22 -16.23
CA ARG A 74 15.64 -4.03 -16.77
C ARG A 74 15.98 -4.23 -17.05
#